data_b47c6c21a736c729eb2017fa44e297d1
#
_entry.id   b47c6c21a736c729eb2017fa44e297d1
#
_cell.length_a   1.000
_cell.length_b   1.000
_cell.length_c   1.000
_cell.angle_alpha   90.00
_cell.angle_beta   90.00
_cell.angle_gamma   90.00
#
_symmetry.space_group_name_H-M   'P 1'
#
loop_
_entity.id
_entity.type
_entity.pdbx_description
1 polymer ?
#
loop_
_entity_poly.entity_id
_entity_poly.type
_entity_poly.pdbx_seq_one_letter_code
_entity_poly.pdbx_strand_id
1 'polypeptide(L)'
;GMIYGGIKLVSLGGSTYYLIAGLAYVVLAGLLQWRKRIAIIASTVIFVLTCIWALCEVGGLRYWELLPRLVIPALIMMCSLWVGATAPGVTQSGRRVANGFGWAFFAALLATLVAAFFPHGTVLKPEALSDASEHNNQAEEAAPADWEFFGRSGTGTRFAPYSDITPENVDKLEVAWTYRTGRRITGPAIGVDENTPTQIGNRIFTCTPENVIAALDADTGKELWKFDPKAHSEEHVTCRGVGYYDIDKDDTLAAEVKAAYADVQQCRQRIIVSAVDARLFAVDAKNGQLCDDFGDHGYVDLKKGMGPTEVSKRYHPTAAPVVMNNQVVVGGWVRDIVHGEPSGAVRSYDVLNGKLAWVWDVGTEDAEGNQKPADQAEADGHTLETPNVWTVPTFDKELNLVYLPTGNGPPDYWGGDRNEAKEKYGSAIVAVDASTGKRKWVFQTVHHD
;
A
#
# COMPACT_ATOMS: atom_id res chain seq x y z
N GLY A 1 -26.86 -6.95 17.50
CA GLY A 1 -25.85 -6.65 16.48
C GLY A 1 -26.46 -6.58 15.08
N MET A 2 -26.88 -7.73 14.52
CA MET A 2 -27.28 -7.87 13.12
C MET A 2 -28.43 -6.95 12.67
N ILE A 3 -29.48 -6.77 13.49
CA ILE A 3 -30.56 -5.85 13.17
C ILE A 3 -30.11 -4.39 13.15
N TYR A 4 -29.36 -3.96 14.17
CA TYR A 4 -28.80 -2.61 14.23
C TYR A 4 -27.87 -2.31 13.06
N GLY A 5 -26.91 -3.22 12.80
CA GLY A 5 -26.02 -3.12 11.65
C GLY A 5 -26.75 -3.14 10.32
N GLY A 6 -27.82 -3.98 10.21
CA GLY A 6 -28.65 -4.05 9.03
C GLY A 6 -29.44 -2.76 8.77
N ILE A 7 -30.00 -2.11 9.81
CA ILE A 7 -30.64 -0.80 9.68
C ILE A 7 -29.64 0.24 9.16
N LYS A 8 -28.46 0.30 9.77
CA LYS A 8 -27.40 1.24 9.36
C LYS A 8 -26.99 0.99 7.91
N LEU A 9 -26.77 -0.28 7.53
CA LEU A 9 -26.38 -0.65 6.18
C LEU A 9 -27.44 -0.24 5.13
N VAL A 10 -28.71 -0.50 5.42
CA VAL A 10 -29.82 -0.08 4.54
C VAL A 10 -29.89 1.45 4.42
N SER A 11 -29.67 2.19 5.51
CA SER A 11 -29.67 3.66 5.47
C SER A 11 -28.54 4.24 4.61
N LEU A 12 -27.49 3.44 4.32
CA LEU A 12 -26.36 3.79 3.46
C LEU A 12 -26.49 3.21 2.04
N GLY A 13 -27.68 2.69 1.67
CA GLY A 13 -27.90 2.11 0.34
C GLY A 13 -27.38 0.67 0.17
N GLY A 14 -26.93 0.03 1.27
CA GLY A 14 -26.40 -1.33 1.23
C GLY A 14 -27.47 -2.42 1.31
N SER A 15 -27.04 -3.68 1.42
CA SER A 15 -27.89 -4.87 1.37
C SER A 15 -28.95 -4.91 2.48
N THR A 16 -30.20 -5.17 2.12
CA THR A 16 -31.32 -5.38 3.05
C THR A 16 -31.26 -6.75 3.75
N TYR A 17 -30.46 -7.66 3.25
CA TYR A 17 -30.35 -9.03 3.76
C TYR A 17 -30.08 -9.09 5.27
N TYR A 18 -29.13 -8.32 5.79
CA TYR A 18 -28.74 -8.38 7.21
C TYR A 18 -29.85 -7.96 8.16
N LEU A 19 -30.72 -7.01 7.74
CA LEU A 19 -31.87 -6.62 8.51
C LEU A 19 -32.90 -7.74 8.55
N ILE A 20 -33.25 -8.30 7.38
CA ILE A 20 -34.23 -9.37 7.24
C ILE A 20 -33.77 -10.63 7.97
N ALA A 21 -32.55 -11.06 7.75
CA ALA A 21 -31.97 -12.21 8.41
C ALA A 21 -31.86 -12.01 9.92
N GLY A 22 -31.49 -10.83 10.39
CA GLY A 22 -31.47 -10.49 11.81
C GLY A 22 -32.79 -10.64 12.49
N LEU A 23 -33.88 -10.16 11.87
CA LEU A 23 -35.25 -10.36 12.36
C LEU A 23 -35.68 -11.85 12.36
N ALA A 24 -35.35 -12.58 11.28
CA ALA A 24 -35.63 -14.00 11.18
C ALA A 24 -34.91 -14.82 12.27
N TYR A 25 -33.64 -14.48 12.60
CA TYR A 25 -32.91 -15.14 13.69
C TYR A 25 -33.48 -14.82 15.08
N VAL A 26 -34.06 -13.64 15.32
CA VAL A 26 -34.76 -13.34 16.58
C VAL A 26 -36.02 -14.22 16.73
N VAL A 27 -36.78 -14.36 15.64
CA VAL A 27 -37.94 -15.27 15.61
C VAL A 27 -37.51 -16.72 15.85
N LEU A 28 -36.45 -17.16 15.18
CA LEU A 28 -35.89 -18.50 15.34
C LEU A 28 -35.47 -18.75 16.80
N ALA A 29 -34.79 -17.79 17.43
CA ALA A 29 -34.38 -17.89 18.82
C ALA A 29 -35.59 -18.08 19.76
N GLY A 30 -36.69 -17.35 19.55
CA GLY A 30 -37.96 -17.55 20.30
C GLY A 30 -38.55 -18.95 20.09
N LEU A 31 -38.57 -19.44 18.85
CA LEU A 31 -39.08 -20.78 18.53
C LEU A 31 -38.22 -21.89 19.18
N LEU A 32 -36.91 -21.72 19.22
CA LEU A 32 -35.98 -22.64 19.88
C LEU A 32 -36.15 -22.59 21.41
N GLN A 33 -36.28 -21.39 22.00
CA GLN A 33 -36.52 -21.20 23.43
C GLN A 33 -37.79 -21.92 23.89
N TRP A 34 -38.86 -21.84 23.09
CA TRP A 34 -40.10 -22.53 23.40
C TRP A 34 -40.15 -23.99 22.91
N ARG A 35 -39.00 -24.51 22.43
CA ARG A 35 -38.85 -25.88 21.92
C ARG A 35 -39.91 -26.28 20.91
N LYS A 36 -40.22 -25.39 19.97
CA LYS A 36 -41.22 -25.66 18.92
C LYS A 36 -40.60 -26.50 17.80
N ARG A 37 -41.28 -27.55 17.36
CA ARG A 37 -40.84 -28.36 16.20
C ARG A 37 -40.64 -27.55 14.94
N ILE A 38 -41.43 -26.48 14.76
CA ILE A 38 -41.35 -25.56 13.65
C ILE A 38 -40.00 -24.84 13.57
N ALA A 39 -39.23 -24.78 14.67
CA ALA A 39 -37.91 -24.18 14.67
C ALA A 39 -36.92 -24.84 13.70
N ILE A 40 -37.02 -26.17 13.52
CA ILE A 40 -36.22 -26.90 12.54
C ILE A 40 -36.56 -26.45 11.12
N ILE A 41 -37.83 -26.32 10.81
CA ILE A 41 -38.31 -25.86 9.50
C ILE A 41 -37.84 -24.41 9.27
N ALA A 42 -38.05 -23.54 10.27
CA ALA A 42 -37.65 -22.15 10.20
C ALA A 42 -36.14 -21.99 9.97
N SER A 43 -35.31 -22.73 10.73
CA SER A 43 -33.85 -22.69 10.56
C SER A 43 -33.40 -23.19 9.18
N THR A 44 -34.07 -24.23 8.67
CA THR A 44 -33.77 -24.76 7.31
C THR A 44 -34.09 -23.71 6.25
N VAL A 45 -35.27 -23.07 6.35
CA VAL A 45 -35.68 -22.02 5.40
C VAL A 45 -34.71 -20.85 5.44
N ILE A 46 -34.36 -20.37 6.63
CA ILE A 46 -33.38 -19.27 6.78
C ILE A 46 -32.02 -19.65 6.16
N PHE A 47 -31.57 -20.86 6.45
CA PHE A 47 -30.27 -21.32 5.90
C PHE A 47 -30.28 -21.42 4.36
N VAL A 48 -31.31 -22.01 3.78
CA VAL A 48 -31.44 -22.12 2.31
C VAL A 48 -31.53 -20.74 1.66
N LEU A 49 -32.33 -19.83 2.21
CA LEU A 49 -32.41 -18.45 1.68
C LEU A 49 -31.08 -17.72 1.82
N THR A 50 -30.33 -17.94 2.91
CA THR A 50 -28.97 -17.41 3.09
C THR A 50 -28.01 -17.96 2.03
N CYS A 51 -28.06 -19.26 1.72
CA CYS A 51 -27.24 -19.84 0.68
C CYS A 51 -27.56 -19.24 -0.71
N ILE A 52 -28.84 -19.08 -1.02
CA ILE A 52 -29.25 -18.46 -2.29
C ILE A 52 -28.76 -17.02 -2.36
N TRP A 53 -28.97 -16.23 -1.31
CA TRP A 53 -28.48 -14.86 -1.25
C TRP A 53 -26.96 -14.79 -1.39
N ALA A 54 -26.21 -15.62 -0.66
CA ALA A 54 -24.75 -15.62 -0.71
C ALA A 54 -24.21 -15.96 -2.10
N LEU A 55 -24.83 -16.91 -2.79
CA LEU A 55 -24.47 -17.26 -4.16
C LEU A 55 -24.79 -16.14 -5.16
N CYS A 56 -25.91 -15.45 -5.00
CA CYS A 56 -26.26 -14.30 -5.83
C CYS A 56 -25.34 -13.12 -5.59
N GLU A 57 -25.02 -12.83 -4.32
CA GLU A 57 -24.14 -11.74 -3.91
C GLU A 57 -22.71 -11.94 -4.43
N VAL A 58 -22.20 -13.15 -4.33
CA VAL A 58 -20.82 -13.51 -4.75
C VAL A 58 -20.71 -13.74 -6.26
N GLY A 59 -21.85 -14.00 -6.92
CA GLY A 59 -21.89 -14.28 -8.36
C GLY A 59 -21.29 -15.64 -8.75
N GLY A 60 -21.20 -16.61 -7.82
CA GLY A 60 -20.72 -17.96 -8.12
C GLY A 60 -20.18 -18.74 -6.91
N LEU A 61 -19.56 -19.88 -7.20
CA LEU A 61 -18.96 -20.78 -6.20
C LEU A 61 -17.52 -20.34 -5.91
N ARG A 62 -17.34 -19.30 -5.13
CA ARG A 62 -16.04 -18.80 -4.70
C ARG A 62 -15.82 -19.09 -3.22
N TYR A 63 -14.82 -19.91 -2.92
CA TYR A 63 -14.60 -20.42 -1.59
C TYR A 63 -14.42 -19.33 -0.53
N TRP A 64 -13.46 -18.43 -0.71
CA TRP A 64 -13.12 -17.42 0.28
C TRP A 64 -14.19 -16.35 0.49
N GLU A 65 -15.01 -16.10 -0.53
CA GLU A 65 -16.10 -15.14 -0.46
C GLU A 65 -17.37 -15.76 0.18
N LEU A 66 -17.61 -17.05 -0.03
CA LEU A 66 -18.75 -17.77 0.55
C LEU A 66 -18.51 -18.19 2.00
N LEU A 67 -17.27 -18.53 2.37
CA LEU A 67 -16.94 -19.05 3.70
C LEU A 67 -17.45 -18.15 4.85
N PRO A 68 -17.12 -16.85 4.92
CA PRO A 68 -17.59 -15.98 6.01
C PRO A 68 -19.11 -15.76 6.01
N ARG A 69 -19.77 -15.87 4.84
CA ARG A 69 -21.21 -15.70 4.71
C ARG A 69 -22.00 -16.92 5.20
N LEU A 70 -21.42 -18.13 5.12
CA LEU A 70 -22.13 -19.38 5.37
C LEU A 70 -21.74 -20.10 6.68
N VAL A 71 -20.57 -19.86 7.23
CA VAL A 71 -20.10 -20.55 8.44
C VAL A 71 -21.04 -20.33 9.63
N ILE A 72 -21.37 -19.09 9.95
CA ILE A 72 -22.25 -18.77 11.09
C ILE A 72 -23.68 -19.27 10.86
N PRO A 73 -24.32 -19.06 9.68
CA PRO A 73 -25.61 -19.69 9.35
C PRO A 73 -25.61 -21.21 9.46
N ALA A 74 -24.53 -21.89 9.02
CA ALA A 74 -24.39 -23.35 9.12
C ALA A 74 -24.29 -23.81 10.59
N LEU A 75 -23.55 -23.08 11.42
CA LEU A 75 -23.49 -23.35 12.87
C LEU A 75 -24.84 -23.19 13.52
N ILE A 76 -25.60 -22.15 13.20
CA ILE A 76 -26.94 -21.93 13.73
C ILE A 76 -27.87 -23.05 13.28
N MET A 77 -27.79 -23.48 12.04
CA MET A 77 -28.57 -24.61 11.51
C MET A 77 -28.25 -25.90 12.25
N MET A 78 -26.97 -26.22 12.43
CA MET A 78 -26.50 -27.38 13.18
C MET A 78 -27.03 -27.39 14.62
N CYS A 79 -26.86 -26.28 15.33
CA CYS A 79 -27.36 -26.15 16.71
C CYS A 79 -28.88 -26.26 16.76
N SER A 80 -29.60 -25.69 15.77
CA SER A 80 -31.08 -25.79 15.69
C SER A 80 -31.55 -27.22 15.51
N LEU A 81 -30.86 -28.05 14.74
CA LEU A 81 -31.14 -29.47 14.59
C LEU A 81 -31.02 -30.22 15.93
N TRP A 82 -29.94 -30.01 16.68
CA TRP A 82 -29.71 -30.66 17.96
C TRP A 82 -30.74 -30.20 19.03
N VAL A 83 -30.99 -28.89 19.15
CA VAL A 83 -31.98 -28.36 20.08
C VAL A 83 -33.38 -28.81 19.67
N GLY A 84 -33.71 -28.77 18.39
CA GLY A 84 -35.00 -29.22 17.86
C GLY A 84 -35.25 -30.71 18.08
N ALA A 85 -34.22 -31.54 18.10
CA ALA A 85 -34.30 -32.97 18.43
C ALA A 85 -34.80 -33.22 19.85
N THR A 86 -34.63 -32.26 20.78
CA THR A 86 -35.10 -32.35 22.18
C THR A 86 -36.51 -31.78 22.37
N ALA A 87 -37.20 -31.30 21.30
CA ALA A 87 -38.49 -30.70 21.42
C ALA A 87 -39.58 -31.72 21.89
N PRO A 88 -40.61 -31.29 22.67
CA PRO A 88 -41.68 -32.16 23.11
C PRO A 88 -42.44 -32.79 21.92
N GLY A 89 -42.70 -34.10 22.05
CA GLY A 89 -43.44 -34.88 21.06
C GLY A 89 -42.63 -35.26 19.80
N VAL A 90 -41.33 -35.08 19.77
CA VAL A 90 -40.44 -35.63 18.72
C VAL A 90 -40.26 -37.14 18.98
N THR A 91 -40.59 -37.95 17.96
CA THR A 91 -40.44 -39.42 18.06
C THR A 91 -38.95 -39.81 18.14
N GLN A 92 -38.66 -41.01 18.62
CA GLN A 92 -37.29 -41.51 18.71
C GLN A 92 -36.60 -41.54 17.31
N SER A 93 -37.36 -41.92 16.27
CA SER A 93 -36.87 -41.88 14.90
C SER A 93 -36.56 -40.44 14.48
N GLY A 94 -37.45 -39.48 14.76
CA GLY A 94 -37.22 -38.05 14.45
C GLY A 94 -36.01 -37.48 15.15
N ARG A 95 -35.71 -37.87 16.41
CA ARG A 95 -34.48 -37.48 17.12
C ARG A 95 -33.23 -38.03 16.47
N ARG A 96 -33.25 -39.33 16.04
CA ARG A 96 -32.13 -39.93 15.36
C ARG A 96 -31.83 -39.22 14.03
N VAL A 97 -32.87 -38.89 13.26
CA VAL A 97 -32.73 -38.18 11.98
C VAL A 97 -32.16 -36.78 12.20
N ALA A 98 -32.74 -36.00 13.12
CA ALA A 98 -32.26 -34.64 13.40
C ALA A 98 -30.78 -34.62 13.90
N ASN A 99 -30.44 -35.53 14.79
CA ASN A 99 -29.06 -35.67 15.24
C ASN A 99 -28.13 -36.11 14.11
N GLY A 100 -28.57 -37.02 13.25
CA GLY A 100 -27.79 -37.45 12.09
C GLY A 100 -27.47 -36.29 11.13
N PHE A 101 -28.47 -35.46 10.83
CA PHE A 101 -28.25 -34.23 10.05
C PHE A 101 -27.35 -33.23 10.78
N GLY A 102 -27.50 -33.06 12.09
CA GLY A 102 -26.62 -32.20 12.88
C GLY A 102 -25.15 -32.62 12.79
N TRP A 103 -24.88 -33.92 12.90
CA TRP A 103 -23.52 -34.46 12.70
C TRP A 103 -23.03 -34.37 11.27
N ALA A 104 -23.90 -34.53 10.28
CA ALA A 104 -23.57 -34.32 8.87
C ALA A 104 -23.16 -32.84 8.59
N PHE A 105 -23.90 -31.89 9.15
CA PHE A 105 -23.52 -30.46 9.08
C PHE A 105 -22.20 -30.19 9.76
N PHE A 106 -21.96 -30.78 10.93
CA PHE A 106 -20.67 -30.65 11.62
C PHE A 106 -19.51 -31.17 10.77
N ALA A 107 -19.68 -32.36 10.20
CA ALA A 107 -18.65 -32.96 9.33
C ALA A 107 -18.42 -32.11 8.05
N ALA A 108 -19.51 -31.61 7.42
CA ALA A 108 -19.39 -30.74 6.27
C ALA A 108 -18.69 -29.41 6.61
N LEU A 109 -19.01 -28.80 7.75
CA LEU A 109 -18.36 -27.57 8.21
C LEU A 109 -16.87 -27.83 8.49
N LEU A 110 -16.52 -28.94 9.17
CA LEU A 110 -15.13 -29.30 9.41
C LEU A 110 -14.39 -29.54 8.10
N ALA A 111 -14.98 -30.27 7.16
CA ALA A 111 -14.40 -30.47 5.84
C ALA A 111 -14.18 -29.15 5.09
N THR A 112 -15.12 -28.23 5.17
CA THR A 112 -15.01 -26.87 4.59
C THR A 112 -13.87 -26.09 5.24
N LEU A 113 -13.71 -26.17 6.58
CA LEU A 113 -12.60 -25.49 7.27
C LEU A 113 -11.24 -26.12 6.93
N VAL A 114 -11.19 -27.46 6.81
CA VAL A 114 -9.97 -28.18 6.35
C VAL A 114 -9.64 -27.80 4.92
N ALA A 115 -10.64 -27.63 4.06
CA ALA A 115 -10.44 -27.19 2.69
C ALA A 115 -9.74 -25.83 2.59
N ALA A 116 -9.81 -24.96 3.62
CA ALA A 116 -9.08 -23.69 3.65
C ALA A 116 -7.56 -23.83 3.51
N PHE A 117 -7.00 -24.99 3.86
CA PHE A 117 -5.56 -25.27 3.75
C PHE A 117 -5.13 -25.77 2.37
N PHE A 118 -6.07 -25.92 1.45
CA PHE A 118 -5.78 -26.31 0.07
C PHE A 118 -5.88 -25.10 -0.87
N PRO A 119 -5.14 -25.09 -1.99
CA PRO A 119 -5.22 -24.01 -2.98
C PRO A 119 -6.64 -23.91 -3.56
N HIS A 120 -7.26 -22.76 -3.40
CA HIS A 120 -8.49 -22.39 -4.11
C HIS A 120 -8.09 -21.44 -5.23
N GLY A 121 -8.05 -21.96 -6.46
CA GLY A 121 -7.52 -21.24 -7.59
C GLY A 121 -8.11 -19.84 -7.76
N THR A 122 -7.29 -18.84 -7.65
CA THR A 122 -7.48 -17.58 -8.37
C THR A 122 -7.20 -17.92 -9.82
N VAL A 123 -8.19 -17.77 -10.69
CA VAL A 123 -7.98 -17.94 -12.13
C VAL A 123 -7.25 -16.70 -12.64
N LEU A 124 -5.94 -16.67 -12.44
CA LEU A 124 -5.06 -15.95 -13.33
C LEU A 124 -5.00 -16.79 -14.60
N LYS A 125 -5.59 -16.30 -15.69
CA LYS A 125 -5.40 -16.95 -16.99
C LYS A 125 -3.93 -16.79 -17.36
N PRO A 126 -3.14 -17.87 -17.46
CA PRO A 126 -1.71 -17.77 -17.77
C PRO A 126 -1.43 -17.07 -19.10
N GLU A 127 -2.39 -17.16 -20.04
CA GLU A 127 -2.30 -16.54 -21.37
C GLU A 127 -2.30 -15.01 -21.35
N ALA A 128 -2.95 -14.38 -20.36
CA ALA A 128 -2.93 -12.91 -20.23
C ALA A 128 -1.61 -12.37 -19.63
N LEU A 129 -0.80 -13.25 -19.04
CA LEU A 129 0.51 -12.88 -18.45
C LEU A 129 1.66 -13.17 -19.42
N SER A 130 1.50 -14.07 -20.40
CA SER A 130 2.55 -14.44 -21.34
C SER A 130 2.89 -13.29 -22.30
N ASP A 131 1.89 -12.59 -22.83
CA ASP A 131 2.12 -11.49 -23.79
C ASP A 131 2.73 -10.24 -23.14
N ALA A 132 2.47 -9.99 -21.85
CA ALA A 132 3.08 -8.89 -21.12
C ALA A 132 4.52 -9.20 -20.68
N SER A 133 4.86 -10.48 -20.48
CA SER A 133 6.20 -10.88 -20.02
C SER A 133 7.27 -10.84 -21.13
N GLU A 134 6.91 -11.11 -22.37
CA GLU A 134 7.87 -11.12 -23.49
C GLU A 134 8.37 -9.71 -23.85
N HIS A 135 7.54 -8.68 -23.72
CA HIS A 135 7.95 -7.29 -24.00
C HIS A 135 8.81 -6.70 -22.88
N ASN A 136 8.52 -7.03 -21.62
CA ASN A 136 9.29 -6.50 -20.48
C ASN A 136 10.65 -7.19 -20.32
N ASN A 137 10.79 -8.47 -20.65
CA ASN A 137 12.05 -9.19 -20.47
C ASN A 137 13.17 -8.66 -21.39
N GLN A 138 12.85 -8.21 -22.61
CA GLN A 138 13.86 -7.66 -23.53
C GLN A 138 14.42 -6.30 -23.08
N ALA A 139 13.58 -5.46 -22.50
CA ALA A 139 14.02 -4.16 -21.96
C ALA A 139 14.83 -4.31 -20.66
N GLU A 140 14.54 -5.34 -19.86
CA GLU A 140 15.25 -5.61 -18.60
C GLU A 140 16.56 -6.39 -18.78
N GLU A 141 16.69 -7.20 -19.82
CA GLU A 141 17.97 -7.85 -20.19
C GLU A 141 19.05 -6.83 -20.60
N ALA A 142 18.63 -5.68 -21.14
CA ALA A 142 19.51 -4.56 -21.49
C ALA A 142 19.75 -3.58 -20.32
N ALA A 143 19.13 -3.78 -19.16
CA ALA A 143 19.26 -2.86 -18.04
C ALA A 143 20.65 -2.97 -17.35
N PRO A 144 21.16 -1.84 -16.80
CA PRO A 144 22.43 -1.83 -16.08
C PRO A 144 22.54 -2.89 -14.99
N ALA A 145 23.75 -3.34 -14.71
CA ALA A 145 24.02 -4.30 -13.63
C ALA A 145 23.62 -3.78 -12.24
N ASP A 146 23.49 -2.46 -12.08
CA ASP A 146 23.20 -1.79 -10.82
C ASP A 146 21.76 -1.98 -10.36
N TRP A 147 21.54 -1.93 -9.04
CA TRP A 147 20.21 -1.85 -8.42
C TRP A 147 19.92 -0.41 -8.02
N GLU A 148 19.61 0.43 -9.04
CA GLU A 148 19.55 1.88 -8.91
C GLU A 148 18.29 2.39 -8.22
N PHE A 149 17.18 1.67 -8.33
CA PHE A 149 15.88 2.06 -7.81
C PHE A 149 15.36 1.05 -6.77
N PHE A 150 14.35 1.44 -5.99
CA PHE A 150 13.70 0.56 -5.01
C PHE A 150 13.28 -0.79 -5.60
N GLY A 151 12.75 -0.80 -6.80
CA GLY A 151 12.35 -2.00 -7.53
C GLY A 151 13.37 -2.46 -8.57
N ARG A 152 14.64 -2.09 -8.47
CA ARG A 152 15.74 -2.24 -9.42
C ARG A 152 15.62 -1.30 -10.62
N SER A 153 14.53 -1.36 -11.35
CA SER A 153 14.19 -0.47 -12.48
C SER A 153 13.11 0.54 -12.08
N GLY A 154 12.89 1.55 -12.91
CA GLY A 154 11.81 2.52 -12.73
C GLY A 154 10.42 1.88 -12.72
N THR A 155 10.23 0.78 -13.44
CA THR A 155 8.99 0.00 -13.50
C THR A 155 8.74 -0.84 -12.25
N GLY A 156 9.75 -1.05 -11.41
CA GLY A 156 9.60 -1.70 -10.12
C GLY A 156 9.40 -3.22 -10.17
N THR A 157 9.86 -3.89 -11.22
CA THR A 157 9.68 -5.34 -11.42
C THR A 157 10.37 -6.19 -10.38
N ARG A 158 11.43 -5.67 -9.72
CA ARG A 158 12.28 -6.40 -8.76
C ARG A 158 12.95 -7.64 -9.35
N PHE A 159 12.99 -7.72 -10.65
CA PHE A 159 13.63 -8.80 -11.39
C PHE A 159 15.06 -8.39 -11.78
N ALA A 160 16.02 -9.27 -11.60
CA ALA A 160 17.36 -9.14 -12.11
C ALA A 160 17.68 -10.34 -13.02
N PRO A 161 18.19 -10.13 -14.25
CA PRO A 161 18.43 -11.21 -15.21
C PRO A 161 19.73 -11.98 -14.89
N TYR A 162 20.05 -12.15 -13.61
CA TYR A 162 21.24 -12.89 -13.18
C TYR A 162 20.87 -14.37 -13.01
N SER A 163 21.73 -15.25 -13.50
CA SER A 163 21.55 -16.69 -13.46
C SER A 163 22.61 -17.44 -12.65
N ASP A 164 23.45 -16.70 -11.91
CA ASP A 164 24.52 -17.31 -11.12
C ASP A 164 24.00 -18.13 -9.94
N ILE A 165 22.84 -17.77 -9.39
CA ILE A 165 22.17 -18.54 -8.33
C ILE A 165 21.10 -19.40 -8.98
N THR A 166 21.25 -20.71 -8.81
CA THR A 166 20.37 -21.72 -9.40
C THR A 166 19.83 -22.67 -8.33
N PRO A 167 18.81 -23.49 -8.61
CA PRO A 167 18.33 -24.53 -7.68
C PRO A 167 19.45 -25.49 -7.22
N GLU A 168 20.50 -25.68 -8.03
CA GLU A 168 21.59 -26.62 -7.77
C GLU A 168 22.69 -26.01 -6.89
N ASN A 169 22.69 -24.69 -6.67
CA ASN A 169 23.75 -24.03 -5.89
C ASN A 169 23.23 -23.09 -4.78
N VAL A 170 21.93 -22.87 -4.69
CA VAL A 170 21.35 -21.98 -3.68
C VAL A 170 21.62 -22.44 -2.23
N ASP A 171 21.77 -23.74 -2.02
CA ASP A 171 22.12 -24.34 -0.73
C ASP A 171 23.59 -24.14 -0.32
N LYS A 172 24.43 -23.69 -1.26
CA LYS A 172 25.86 -23.40 -1.05
C LYS A 172 26.13 -21.93 -0.76
N LEU A 173 25.09 -21.10 -0.68
CA LEU A 173 25.27 -19.69 -0.35
C LEU A 173 25.78 -19.53 1.09
N GLU A 174 26.81 -18.73 1.24
CA GLU A 174 27.39 -18.37 2.52
C GLU A 174 27.31 -16.87 2.76
N VAL A 175 27.27 -16.45 4.02
CA VAL A 175 27.31 -15.02 4.38
C VAL A 175 28.69 -14.46 4.07
N ALA A 176 28.80 -13.62 3.04
CA ALA A 176 30.07 -13.00 2.66
C ALA A 176 30.54 -11.97 3.71
N TRP A 177 29.61 -11.15 4.21
CA TRP A 177 29.87 -10.16 5.25
C TRP A 177 28.57 -9.73 5.95
N THR A 178 28.69 -9.07 7.08
CA THR A 178 27.59 -8.52 7.85
C THR A 178 27.91 -7.09 8.27
N TYR A 179 27.06 -6.14 7.89
CA TYR A 179 27.13 -4.77 8.38
C TYR A 179 26.13 -4.56 9.51
N ARG A 180 26.59 -4.00 10.62
CA ARG A 180 25.76 -3.64 11.77
C ARG A 180 25.59 -2.13 11.82
N THR A 181 24.39 -1.61 11.60
CA THR A 181 24.10 -0.17 11.59
C THR A 181 24.41 0.51 12.93
N GLY A 182 24.46 -0.26 14.03
CA GLY A 182 24.65 0.24 15.39
C GLY A 182 23.45 1.00 15.94
N ARG A 183 22.33 1.02 15.21
CA ARG A 183 21.12 1.71 15.64
C ARG A 183 20.20 0.76 16.38
N ARG A 184 19.64 1.25 17.46
CA ARG A 184 18.57 0.57 18.19
C ARG A 184 17.51 1.61 18.51
N ILE A 185 16.30 1.38 18.03
CA ILE A 185 15.18 2.26 18.33
C ILE A 185 14.88 2.15 19.80
N THR A 186 14.91 3.29 20.48
CA THR A 186 14.62 3.42 21.91
C THR A 186 13.56 4.50 22.10
N GLY A 187 12.60 4.25 22.98
CA GLY A 187 11.51 5.19 23.26
C GLY A 187 10.16 4.69 22.72
N PRO A 188 9.15 5.57 22.65
CA PRO A 188 7.80 5.23 22.25
C PRO A 188 7.64 4.98 20.73
N ALA A 189 8.59 5.45 19.92
CA ALA A 189 8.54 5.27 18.48
C ALA A 189 8.67 3.80 18.10
N ILE A 190 7.79 3.32 17.22
CA ILE A 190 7.89 1.99 16.62
C ILE A 190 8.71 2.12 15.35
N GLY A 191 9.90 1.52 15.33
CA GLY A 191 10.72 1.47 14.13
C GLY A 191 10.58 0.15 13.40
N VAL A 192 10.41 0.24 12.09
CA VAL A 192 10.37 -0.91 11.20
C VAL A 192 11.47 -0.75 10.15
N ASP A 193 12.31 -1.77 10.04
CA ASP A 193 13.32 -1.81 8.99
C ASP A 193 12.70 -2.41 7.72
N GLU A 194 12.44 -1.54 6.75
CA GLU A 194 11.84 -1.89 5.45
C GLU A 194 12.77 -1.51 4.28
N ASN A 195 14.04 -1.28 4.59
CA ASN A 195 14.99 -0.76 3.62
C ASN A 195 15.29 -1.76 2.50
N THR A 196 15.18 -1.29 1.27
CA THR A 196 15.77 -1.94 0.11
C THR A 196 17.05 -1.16 -0.25
N PRO A 197 18.24 -1.75 -0.09
CA PRO A 197 19.48 -1.08 -0.42
C PRO A 197 19.58 -0.75 -1.92
N THR A 198 20.17 0.39 -2.25
CA THR A 198 20.51 0.80 -3.61
C THR A 198 21.97 0.44 -3.88
N GLN A 199 22.25 -0.20 -5.01
CA GLN A 199 23.63 -0.57 -5.39
C GLN A 199 24.02 0.14 -6.68
N ILE A 200 25.13 0.86 -6.65
CA ILE A 200 25.70 1.61 -7.78
C ILE A 200 27.19 1.28 -7.87
N GLY A 201 27.60 0.59 -8.93
CA GLY A 201 28.95 0.09 -9.07
C GLY A 201 29.34 -0.76 -7.85
N ASN A 202 30.49 -0.48 -7.22
CA ASN A 202 30.96 -1.19 -6.02
C ASN A 202 30.48 -0.53 -4.71
N ARG A 203 29.32 0.13 -4.69
CA ARG A 203 28.77 0.77 -3.48
C ARG A 203 27.35 0.32 -3.22
N ILE A 204 27.07 0.04 -1.96
CA ILE A 204 25.72 -0.19 -1.46
C ILE A 204 25.34 0.97 -0.55
N PHE A 205 24.22 1.61 -0.85
CA PHE A 205 23.62 2.65 -0.02
C PHE A 205 22.45 2.07 0.75
N THR A 206 22.45 2.28 2.05
CA THR A 206 21.41 1.77 2.95
C THR A 206 20.98 2.84 3.92
N CYS A 207 19.77 2.72 4.46
CA CYS A 207 19.26 3.63 5.48
C CYS A 207 18.66 2.87 6.67
N THR A 208 18.75 3.49 7.85
CA THR A 208 18.06 3.01 9.05
C THR A 208 16.64 3.60 9.13
N PRO A 209 15.75 3.05 9.97
CA PRO A 209 14.43 3.64 10.20
C PRO A 209 14.45 5.14 10.55
N GLU A 210 15.51 5.62 11.24
CA GLU A 210 15.68 7.05 11.56
C GLU A 210 16.42 7.83 10.46
N ASN A 211 16.50 7.29 9.25
CA ASN A 211 17.12 7.88 8.07
C ASN A 211 18.62 8.16 8.20
N VAL A 212 19.32 7.43 9.05
CA VAL A 212 20.81 7.43 9.00
C VAL A 212 21.25 6.66 7.76
N ILE A 213 22.00 7.32 6.90
CA ILE A 213 22.47 6.76 5.62
C ILE A 213 23.88 6.25 5.79
N ALA A 214 24.18 5.09 5.21
CA ALA A 214 25.54 4.57 5.10
C ALA A 214 25.83 4.14 3.67
N ALA A 215 27.06 4.39 3.20
CA ALA A 215 27.60 3.77 2.01
C ALA A 215 28.59 2.68 2.42
N LEU A 216 28.42 1.52 1.84
CA LEU A 216 29.25 0.34 2.08
C LEU A 216 29.98 -0.05 0.79
N ASP A 217 31.18 -0.57 0.93
CA ASP A 217 31.85 -1.30 -0.13
C ASP A 217 31.10 -2.63 -0.38
N ALA A 218 30.70 -2.88 -1.61
CA ALA A 218 29.82 -4.01 -1.94
C ALA A 218 30.52 -5.37 -1.74
N ASP A 219 31.82 -5.44 -1.94
CA ASP A 219 32.59 -6.69 -1.82
C ASP A 219 32.89 -7.06 -0.36
N THR A 220 33.14 -6.06 0.48
CA THR A 220 33.67 -6.27 1.83
C THR A 220 32.68 -5.91 2.95
N GLY A 221 31.61 -5.20 2.65
CA GLY A 221 30.66 -4.64 3.64
C GLY A 221 31.26 -3.53 4.52
N LYS A 222 32.46 -3.03 4.18
CA LYS A 222 33.14 -1.96 4.94
C LYS A 222 32.37 -0.64 4.78
N GLU A 223 32.10 0.05 5.89
CA GLU A 223 31.55 1.40 5.86
C GLU A 223 32.54 2.37 5.20
N LEU A 224 32.11 3.01 4.12
CA LEU A 224 32.86 4.04 3.41
C LEU A 224 32.60 5.42 4.02
N TRP A 225 31.34 5.69 4.30
CA TRP A 225 30.90 6.88 5.01
C TRP A 225 29.53 6.66 5.64
N LYS A 226 29.17 7.53 6.58
CA LYS A 226 27.87 7.56 7.25
C LYS A 226 27.42 9.00 7.43
N PHE A 227 26.14 9.25 7.19
CA PHE A 227 25.49 10.55 7.45
C PHE A 227 24.28 10.34 8.37
N ASP A 228 24.22 11.11 9.46
CA ASP A 228 23.12 11.10 10.41
C ASP A 228 22.38 12.45 10.35
N PRO A 229 21.19 12.54 9.74
CA PRO A 229 20.42 13.76 9.63
C PRO A 229 19.83 14.25 10.97
N LYS A 230 19.99 13.45 12.05
CA LYS A 230 19.35 13.67 13.35
C LYS A 230 17.83 13.79 13.21
N ALA A 231 17.25 13.00 12.30
CA ALA A 231 15.81 12.97 12.12
C ALA A 231 15.13 12.33 13.34
N HIS A 232 13.99 12.85 13.70
CA HIS A 232 13.21 12.39 14.85
C HIS A 232 11.72 12.37 14.53
N SER A 233 11.05 11.29 14.94
CA SER A 233 9.59 11.20 14.94
C SER A 233 9.11 10.54 16.22
N GLU A 234 7.95 10.96 16.72
CA GLU A 234 7.30 10.33 17.88
C GLU A 234 6.39 9.17 17.50
N GLU A 235 6.16 8.98 16.21
CA GLU A 235 5.33 7.93 15.64
C GLU A 235 6.18 6.83 14.99
N HIS A 236 5.56 6.13 14.06
CA HIS A 236 6.18 5.09 13.27
C HIS A 236 7.33 5.65 12.42
N VAL A 237 8.52 5.06 12.57
CA VAL A 237 9.68 5.44 11.79
C VAL A 237 10.08 4.31 10.86
N THR A 238 10.26 4.62 9.59
CA THR A 238 10.75 3.68 8.58
C THR A 238 11.54 4.39 7.49
N CYS A 239 12.47 3.68 6.87
CA CYS A 239 13.11 4.09 5.64
C CYS A 239 13.02 2.93 4.65
N ARG A 240 12.33 3.12 3.52
CA ARG A 240 12.21 2.07 2.49
C ARG A 240 13.36 2.07 1.48
N GLY A 241 14.22 3.08 1.50
CA GLY A 241 15.35 3.19 0.61
C GLY A 241 15.71 4.64 0.33
N VAL A 242 16.64 4.82 -0.59
CA VAL A 242 17.15 6.13 -1.01
C VAL A 242 16.96 6.31 -2.51
N GLY A 243 16.82 7.57 -2.96
CA GLY A 243 16.92 7.94 -4.37
C GLY A 243 18.37 8.15 -4.77
N TYR A 244 18.71 7.82 -6.00
CA TYR A 244 20.03 8.10 -6.58
C TYR A 244 19.89 9.00 -7.81
N TYR A 245 20.80 9.93 -7.97
CA TYR A 245 20.91 10.80 -9.14
C TYR A 245 22.37 10.97 -9.55
N ASP A 246 22.61 10.96 -10.86
CA ASP A 246 23.90 11.23 -11.48
C ASP A 246 23.73 12.24 -12.63
N ILE A 247 24.30 13.43 -12.46
CA ILE A 247 24.18 14.52 -13.44
C ILE A 247 24.81 14.14 -14.80
N ASP A 248 25.80 13.27 -14.79
CA ASP A 248 26.48 12.85 -16.02
C ASP A 248 25.62 11.88 -16.85
N LYS A 249 24.74 11.13 -16.18
CA LYS A 249 23.83 10.17 -16.78
C LYS A 249 22.45 10.78 -17.17
N ASP A 250 22.16 12.00 -16.75
CA ASP A 250 20.88 12.64 -17.04
C ASP A 250 20.84 13.25 -18.43
N ASP A 251 20.22 12.57 -19.38
CA ASP A 251 20.09 13.00 -20.77
C ASP A 251 19.05 14.12 -20.98
N THR A 252 18.24 14.41 -19.96
CA THR A 252 17.18 15.44 -20.04
C THR A 252 17.67 16.83 -19.67
N LEU A 253 18.83 16.94 -19.02
CA LEU A 253 19.41 18.24 -18.67
C LEU A 253 19.91 19.00 -19.91
N ALA A 254 19.59 20.28 -19.94
CA ALA A 254 20.15 21.19 -20.94
C ALA A 254 21.67 21.25 -20.84
N ALA A 255 22.34 21.40 -21.99
CA ALA A 255 23.79 21.42 -22.06
C ALA A 255 24.41 22.53 -21.20
N GLU A 256 23.77 23.68 -21.11
CA GLU A 256 24.16 24.82 -20.29
C GLU A 256 24.16 24.48 -18.80
N VAL A 257 23.16 23.72 -18.33
CA VAL A 257 23.08 23.25 -16.94
C VAL A 257 24.21 22.26 -16.67
N LYS A 258 24.45 21.27 -17.55
CA LYS A 258 25.58 20.35 -17.42
C LYS A 258 26.92 21.08 -17.40
N ALA A 259 27.08 22.10 -18.24
CA ALA A 259 28.29 22.93 -18.30
C ALA A 259 28.53 23.70 -16.99
N ALA A 260 27.47 24.20 -16.33
CA ALA A 260 27.59 24.89 -15.06
C ALA A 260 28.12 23.96 -13.93
N TYR A 261 27.90 22.67 -14.07
CA TYR A 261 28.44 21.66 -13.13
C TYR A 261 29.75 21.00 -13.59
N ALA A 262 30.34 21.43 -14.71
CA ALA A 262 31.54 20.77 -15.27
C ALA A 262 32.72 20.79 -14.29
N ASP A 263 32.91 21.90 -13.60
CA ASP A 263 34.01 22.09 -12.62
C ASP A 263 33.59 21.77 -11.17
N VAL A 264 32.32 21.45 -10.94
CA VAL A 264 31.82 21.09 -9.61
C VAL A 264 32.16 19.63 -9.33
N GLN A 265 32.96 19.37 -8.30
CA GLN A 265 33.37 18.00 -7.93
C GLN A 265 32.43 17.37 -6.91
N GLN A 266 31.80 18.16 -6.05
CA GLN A 266 30.89 17.71 -5.01
C GLN A 266 29.46 17.63 -5.55
N CYS A 267 28.71 16.61 -5.10
CA CYS A 267 27.27 16.47 -5.40
C CYS A 267 26.93 16.30 -6.89
N ARG A 268 27.85 15.81 -7.71
CA ARG A 268 27.54 15.35 -9.07
C ARG A 268 26.69 14.07 -9.04
N GLN A 269 27.00 13.20 -8.08
CA GLN A 269 26.21 12.02 -7.74
C GLN A 269 25.58 12.26 -6.38
N ARG A 270 24.27 12.14 -6.29
CA ARG A 270 23.51 12.46 -5.08
C ARG A 270 22.76 11.25 -4.55
N ILE A 271 22.76 11.08 -3.26
CA ILE A 271 21.81 10.24 -2.54
C ILE A 271 20.76 11.16 -1.95
N ILE A 272 19.50 10.91 -2.29
CA ILE A 272 18.38 11.77 -1.91
C ILE A 272 17.47 10.98 -0.98
N VAL A 273 17.06 11.61 0.12
CA VAL A 273 16.31 10.95 1.18
C VAL A 273 15.20 11.84 1.69
N SER A 274 14.02 11.28 1.79
CA SER A 274 12.90 11.85 2.52
C SER A 274 12.91 11.33 3.96
N ALA A 275 13.04 12.24 4.92
CA ALA A 275 13.20 11.89 6.33
C ALA A 275 11.87 11.86 7.08
N VAL A 276 11.83 11.07 8.16
CA VAL A 276 10.65 10.89 9.04
C VAL A 276 10.19 12.16 9.76
N ASP A 277 11.00 13.21 9.78
CA ASP A 277 10.66 14.55 10.28
C ASP A 277 10.18 15.50 9.17
N ALA A 278 9.84 14.96 8.01
CA ALA A 278 9.35 15.67 6.84
C ALA A 278 10.36 16.66 6.24
N ARG A 279 11.65 16.30 6.23
CA ARG A 279 12.68 16.96 5.44
C ARG A 279 13.03 16.08 4.22
N LEU A 280 13.28 16.73 3.08
CA LEU A 280 13.95 16.12 1.94
C LEU A 280 15.38 16.65 1.90
N PHE A 281 16.38 15.80 1.75
CA PHE A 281 17.78 16.22 1.70
C PHE A 281 18.59 15.42 0.70
N ALA A 282 19.72 16.00 0.26
CA ALA A 282 20.65 15.37 -0.64
C ALA A 282 22.06 15.34 -0.04
N VAL A 283 22.73 14.20 -0.17
CA VAL A 283 24.15 14.05 0.18
C VAL A 283 24.99 13.56 -1.00
N ASP A 284 26.23 13.94 -1.06
CA ASP A 284 27.18 13.47 -2.06
C ASP A 284 27.39 11.96 -1.94
N ALA A 285 27.17 11.22 -3.00
CA ALA A 285 27.27 9.76 -3.01
C ALA A 285 28.70 9.25 -2.77
N LYS A 286 29.74 10.07 -2.98
CA LYS A 286 31.13 9.68 -2.78
C LYS A 286 31.56 9.74 -1.32
N ASN A 287 31.12 10.76 -0.58
CA ASN A 287 31.66 11.08 0.74
C ASN A 287 30.63 11.35 1.84
N GLY A 288 29.31 11.35 1.49
CA GLY A 288 28.22 11.55 2.43
C GLY A 288 28.08 12.99 2.94
N GLN A 289 28.76 13.97 2.35
CA GLN A 289 28.62 15.36 2.71
C GLN A 289 27.30 15.93 2.18
N LEU A 290 26.67 16.80 2.96
CA LEU A 290 25.43 17.46 2.57
C LEU A 290 25.65 18.31 1.31
N CYS A 291 24.70 18.27 0.36
CA CYS A 291 24.73 19.07 -0.85
C CYS A 291 24.12 20.45 -0.55
N ASP A 292 24.95 21.42 -0.27
CA ASP A 292 24.55 22.77 0.19
C ASP A 292 23.73 23.53 -0.86
N ASP A 293 23.85 23.18 -2.14
CA ASP A 293 23.08 23.74 -3.25
C ASP A 293 21.63 23.22 -3.34
N PHE A 294 21.26 22.21 -2.54
CA PHE A 294 19.93 21.61 -2.54
C PHE A 294 19.04 22.24 -1.46
N GLY A 295 17.97 22.94 -1.87
CA GLY A 295 17.03 23.57 -0.96
C GLY A 295 17.68 24.70 -0.13
N ASP A 296 17.36 24.72 1.15
CA ASP A 296 17.98 25.59 2.12
C ASP A 296 19.09 24.84 2.85
N HIS A 297 20.35 25.10 2.45
CA HIS A 297 21.54 24.42 2.99
C HIS A 297 21.43 22.90 3.05
N GLY A 298 21.02 22.29 1.93
CA GLY A 298 20.91 20.84 1.77
C GLY A 298 19.56 20.25 2.14
N TYR A 299 18.58 21.06 2.53
CA TYR A 299 17.29 20.59 2.99
C TYR A 299 16.11 21.30 2.31
N VAL A 300 15.03 20.56 2.10
CA VAL A 300 13.70 21.08 1.73
C VAL A 300 12.72 20.71 2.85
N ASP A 301 11.94 21.69 3.33
CA ASP A 301 10.87 21.46 4.30
C ASP A 301 9.62 20.94 3.59
N LEU A 302 9.31 19.66 3.77
CA LEU A 302 8.13 19.02 3.21
C LEU A 302 6.82 19.31 3.95
N LYS A 303 6.83 20.11 5.02
CA LYS A 303 5.62 20.50 5.76
C LYS A 303 4.93 21.70 5.14
N LYS A 304 5.63 22.46 4.30
CA LYS A 304 5.07 23.64 3.65
C LYS A 304 3.81 23.31 2.87
N GLY A 305 2.75 24.08 3.08
CA GLY A 305 1.47 23.93 2.39
C GLY A 305 0.63 22.71 2.80
N MET A 306 1.13 21.80 3.63
CA MET A 306 0.48 20.53 3.94
C MET A 306 -0.62 20.61 5.01
N GLY A 307 -0.80 21.76 5.66
CA GLY A 307 -1.79 21.96 6.74
C GLY A 307 -1.21 21.65 8.13
N PRO A 308 -1.98 21.03 9.05
CA PRO A 308 -1.58 20.87 10.45
C PRO A 308 -0.52 19.77 10.62
N THR A 309 0.73 20.13 10.35
CA THR A 309 1.90 19.24 10.38
C THR A 309 2.86 19.55 11.54
N GLU A 310 2.38 20.19 12.62
CA GLU A 310 3.23 20.64 13.73
C GLU A 310 4.06 19.52 14.34
N VAL A 311 3.62 18.29 14.11
CA VAL A 311 4.32 17.10 14.57
C VAL A 311 4.39 16.09 13.45
N SER A 312 5.49 15.38 13.34
CA SER A 312 5.65 14.20 12.48
C SER A 312 4.57 13.12 12.69
N LYS A 313 3.79 13.23 13.75
CA LYS A 313 2.60 12.39 14.01
C LYS A 313 1.50 12.49 12.98
N ARG A 314 1.45 13.55 12.17
CA ARG A 314 0.37 13.78 11.23
C ARG A 314 0.77 13.61 9.78
N TYR A 315 2.04 13.92 9.48
CA TYR A 315 2.60 13.80 8.14
C TYR A 315 4.08 13.50 8.18
N HIS A 316 4.52 12.48 7.48
CA HIS A 316 5.93 12.23 7.17
C HIS A 316 6.08 11.28 5.96
N PRO A 317 7.14 11.41 5.17
CA PRO A 317 7.46 10.44 4.14
C PRO A 317 7.83 9.09 4.74
N THR A 318 7.36 8.02 4.12
CA THR A 318 7.72 6.63 4.42
C THR A 318 8.30 5.91 3.21
N ALA A 319 8.10 6.48 2.02
CA ALA A 319 8.59 5.96 0.75
C ALA A 319 10.00 6.45 0.44
N ALA A 320 10.80 5.64 -0.25
CA ALA A 320 11.96 6.15 -0.94
C ALA A 320 11.53 7.20 -1.98
N PRO A 321 12.21 8.36 -2.07
CA PRO A 321 11.88 9.33 -3.11
C PRO A 321 12.21 8.74 -4.48
N VAL A 322 11.31 8.99 -5.44
CA VAL A 322 11.52 8.57 -6.83
C VAL A 322 12.30 9.64 -7.57
N VAL A 323 13.44 9.25 -8.11
CA VAL A 323 14.24 10.13 -8.96
C VAL A 323 14.04 9.72 -10.41
N MET A 324 13.51 10.64 -11.22
CA MET A 324 13.33 10.46 -12.64
C MET A 324 13.73 11.73 -13.38
N ASN A 325 14.68 11.59 -14.32
CA ASN A 325 15.26 12.74 -14.99
C ASN A 325 15.83 13.72 -13.94
N ASN A 326 15.61 15.02 -14.11
CA ASN A 326 16.05 16.04 -13.15
C ASN A 326 15.06 16.30 -12.00
N GLN A 327 14.18 15.36 -11.70
CA GLN A 327 13.12 15.55 -10.70
C GLN A 327 13.13 14.49 -9.61
N VAL A 328 12.72 14.90 -8.42
CA VAL A 328 12.49 14.06 -7.23
C VAL A 328 11.03 14.11 -6.86
N VAL A 329 10.32 12.99 -7.01
CA VAL A 329 8.91 12.87 -6.64
C VAL A 329 8.79 12.30 -5.24
N VAL A 330 8.02 12.99 -4.39
CA VAL A 330 7.83 12.65 -2.97
C VAL A 330 6.34 12.61 -2.64
N GLY A 331 5.90 11.46 -2.18
CA GLY A 331 4.65 11.29 -1.46
C GLY A 331 4.89 11.29 0.06
N GLY A 332 3.87 10.93 0.82
CA GLY A 332 4.01 10.81 2.27
C GLY A 332 2.83 10.08 2.90
N TRP A 333 3.08 9.55 4.08
CA TRP A 333 2.03 9.07 4.94
C TRP A 333 1.33 10.25 5.63
N VAL A 334 0.01 10.20 5.65
CA VAL A 334 -0.84 11.13 6.40
C VAL A 334 -1.58 10.32 7.43
N ARG A 335 -1.71 10.83 8.65
CA ARG A 335 -2.56 10.23 9.66
C ARG A 335 -3.98 10.11 9.13
N ASP A 336 -4.58 8.93 9.22
CA ASP A 336 -5.80 8.56 8.49
C ASP A 336 -7.01 8.21 9.38
N ILE A 337 -6.88 8.46 10.71
CA ILE A 337 -7.85 8.00 11.70
C ILE A 337 -9.03 8.97 11.90
N VAL A 338 -8.78 10.29 11.80
CA VAL A 338 -9.75 11.35 12.14
C VAL A 338 -9.77 12.47 11.10
N HIS A 339 -10.78 13.35 11.20
CA HIS A 339 -10.85 14.57 10.40
C HIS A 339 -9.83 15.63 10.84
N GLY A 340 -9.56 16.60 9.96
CA GLY A 340 -8.63 17.72 10.22
C GLY A 340 -7.17 17.35 9.99
N GLU A 341 -6.90 16.29 9.26
CA GLU A 341 -5.55 15.81 8.98
C GLU A 341 -4.91 16.51 7.76
N PRO A 342 -3.58 16.44 7.60
CA PRO A 342 -2.86 17.08 6.51
C PRO A 342 -3.30 16.64 5.11
N SER A 343 -2.76 17.30 4.11
CA SER A 343 -2.90 16.94 2.70
C SER A 343 -2.14 15.66 2.36
N GLY A 344 -2.67 14.86 1.44
CA GLY A 344 -1.97 13.76 0.78
C GLY A 344 -1.28 14.16 -0.53
N ALA A 345 -1.13 15.45 -0.82
CA ALA A 345 -0.55 15.94 -2.06
C ALA A 345 0.84 15.37 -2.33
N VAL A 346 1.07 14.98 -3.58
CA VAL A 346 2.38 14.52 -4.06
C VAL A 346 3.10 15.69 -4.72
N ARG A 347 4.39 15.82 -4.45
CA ARG A 347 5.19 16.95 -4.90
C ARG A 347 6.43 16.48 -5.62
N SER A 348 6.84 17.25 -6.61
CA SER A 348 8.10 17.06 -7.32
C SER A 348 9.01 18.26 -7.10
N TYR A 349 10.28 17.98 -6.94
CA TYR A 349 11.32 18.97 -6.74
C TYR A 349 12.42 18.80 -7.78
N ASP A 350 13.04 19.89 -8.18
CA ASP A 350 14.26 19.85 -8.99
C ASP A 350 15.38 19.16 -8.20
N VAL A 351 16.02 18.18 -8.79
CA VAL A 351 17.02 17.31 -8.13
C VAL A 351 18.31 18.05 -7.80
N LEU A 352 18.63 19.12 -8.53
CA LEU A 352 19.86 19.89 -8.34
C LEU A 352 19.73 20.96 -7.26
N ASN A 353 18.60 21.65 -7.21
CA ASN A 353 18.44 22.81 -6.34
C ASN A 353 17.28 22.71 -5.33
N GLY A 354 16.51 21.63 -5.33
CA GLY A 354 15.42 21.42 -4.38
C GLY A 354 14.20 22.34 -4.57
N LYS A 355 14.09 23.09 -5.69
CA LYS A 355 12.92 23.94 -5.95
C LYS A 355 11.72 23.08 -6.30
N LEU A 356 10.55 23.46 -5.77
CA LEU A 356 9.26 22.84 -6.12
C LEU A 356 8.98 23.01 -7.61
N ALA A 357 8.82 21.89 -8.33
CA ALA A 357 8.54 21.85 -9.76
C ALA A 357 7.03 21.77 -10.04
N TRP A 358 6.34 20.86 -9.35
CA TRP A 358 4.89 20.71 -9.46
C TRP A 358 4.30 20.05 -8.20
N VAL A 359 2.99 20.22 -8.06
CA VAL A 359 2.18 19.56 -7.01
C VAL A 359 1.03 18.84 -7.69
N TRP A 360 0.82 17.58 -7.38
CA TRP A 360 -0.43 16.89 -7.68
C TRP A 360 -1.30 16.89 -6.41
N ASP A 361 -2.39 17.67 -6.48
CA ASP A 361 -3.36 17.84 -5.39
C ASP A 361 -4.76 17.54 -5.91
N VAL A 362 -5.36 16.49 -5.38
CA VAL A 362 -6.68 15.97 -5.75
C VAL A 362 -7.79 17.02 -5.69
N GLY A 363 -7.72 17.94 -4.72
CA GLY A 363 -8.76 18.94 -4.51
C GLY A 363 -8.63 20.19 -5.37
N THR A 364 -7.49 20.38 -6.08
CA THR A 364 -7.25 21.53 -6.96
C THR A 364 -7.16 21.17 -8.43
N GLU A 365 -7.28 19.88 -8.75
CA GLU A 365 -7.24 19.37 -10.11
C GLU A 365 -8.48 19.82 -10.91
N ASP A 366 -8.26 20.31 -12.13
CA ASP A 366 -9.35 20.58 -13.07
C ASP A 366 -9.87 19.31 -13.79
N ALA A 367 -10.90 19.45 -14.60
CA ALA A 367 -11.51 18.32 -15.32
C ALA A 367 -10.53 17.63 -16.28
N GLU A 368 -9.60 18.39 -16.85
CA GLU A 368 -8.55 17.92 -17.77
C GLU A 368 -7.32 17.35 -17.06
N GLY A 369 -7.30 17.35 -15.72
CA GLY A 369 -6.20 16.84 -14.89
C GLY A 369 -5.05 17.81 -14.68
N ASN A 370 -5.22 19.10 -15.03
CA ASN A 370 -4.18 20.09 -14.78
C ASN A 370 -4.14 20.48 -13.30
N GLN A 371 -2.96 20.87 -12.86
CA GLN A 371 -2.70 21.33 -11.50
C GLN A 371 -2.42 22.84 -11.48
N LYS A 372 -2.54 23.46 -10.31
CA LYS A 372 -2.10 24.84 -10.11
C LYS A 372 -0.59 24.97 -10.35
N PRO A 373 -0.09 26.14 -10.80
CA PRO A 373 1.34 26.43 -10.76
C PRO A 373 1.94 26.17 -9.36
N ALA A 374 3.16 25.66 -9.32
CA ALA A 374 3.78 25.19 -8.08
C ALA A 374 3.87 26.27 -6.98
N ASP A 375 4.25 27.49 -7.37
CA ASP A 375 4.34 28.66 -6.48
C ASP A 375 2.98 29.06 -5.90
N GLN A 376 1.94 29.02 -6.72
CA GLN A 376 0.57 29.30 -6.29
C GLN A 376 0.05 28.17 -5.38
N ALA A 377 0.32 26.90 -5.73
CA ALA A 377 -0.10 25.74 -4.92
C ALA A 377 0.55 25.75 -3.52
N GLU A 378 1.82 26.15 -3.45
CA GLU A 378 2.51 26.27 -2.15
C GLU A 378 1.97 27.45 -1.32
N ALA A 379 1.68 28.59 -1.97
CA ALA A 379 1.18 29.79 -1.29
C ALA A 379 -0.27 29.62 -0.78
N ASP A 380 -1.14 29.00 -1.57
CA ASP A 380 -2.54 28.75 -1.21
C ASP A 380 -2.69 27.63 -0.15
N GLY A 381 -1.68 26.77 0.00
CA GLY A 381 -1.76 25.51 0.72
C GLY A 381 -2.50 24.43 -0.07
N HIS A 382 -2.27 23.16 0.33
CA HIS A 382 -2.84 22.00 -0.35
C HIS A 382 -4.15 21.56 0.31
N THR A 383 -4.98 20.86 -0.47
CA THR A 383 -6.28 20.35 0.00
C THR A 383 -6.08 19.32 1.10
N LEU A 384 -6.71 19.54 2.24
CA LEU A 384 -6.59 18.69 3.42
C LEU A 384 -7.35 17.36 3.23
N GLU A 385 -6.94 16.33 3.98
CA GLU A 385 -7.63 15.04 4.07
C GLU A 385 -7.76 14.31 2.73
N THR A 386 -6.84 14.52 1.81
CA THR A 386 -6.85 13.85 0.51
C THR A 386 -6.16 12.49 0.55
N PRO A 387 -6.48 11.57 -0.38
CA PRO A 387 -5.72 10.35 -0.58
C PRO A 387 -4.22 10.62 -0.66
N ASN A 388 -3.44 9.78 0.00
CA ASN A 388 -2.00 9.96 0.12
C ASN A 388 -1.21 8.83 -0.55
N VAL A 389 0.08 9.07 -0.83
CA VAL A 389 1.01 8.10 -1.42
C VAL A 389 2.11 7.81 -0.42
N TRP A 390 1.90 6.80 0.43
CA TRP A 390 2.83 6.40 1.49
C TRP A 390 3.80 5.29 1.09
N THR A 391 3.56 4.63 -0.04
CA THR A 391 4.48 3.64 -0.61
C THR A 391 5.23 4.19 -1.81
N VAL A 392 6.21 3.44 -2.32
CA VAL A 392 7.11 3.91 -3.39
C VAL A 392 6.39 3.92 -4.73
N PRO A 393 6.30 5.07 -5.42
CA PRO A 393 5.83 5.15 -6.80
C PRO A 393 6.75 4.40 -7.78
N THR A 394 6.22 4.09 -8.95
CA THR A 394 7.00 3.61 -10.10
C THR A 394 6.93 4.62 -11.24
N PHE A 395 7.77 4.49 -12.25
CA PHE A 395 7.78 5.42 -13.36
C PHE A 395 8.17 4.75 -14.68
N ASP A 396 7.80 5.43 -15.76
CA ASP A 396 8.16 5.08 -17.12
C ASP A 396 8.83 6.30 -17.79
N LYS A 397 10.10 6.16 -18.14
CA LYS A 397 10.88 7.25 -18.79
C LYS A 397 10.43 7.52 -20.23
N GLU A 398 10.02 6.49 -20.96
CA GLU A 398 9.64 6.63 -22.37
C GLU A 398 8.30 7.36 -22.49
N LEU A 399 7.35 7.02 -21.61
CA LEU A 399 6.05 7.66 -21.55
C LEU A 399 6.06 8.97 -20.76
N ASN A 400 7.15 9.29 -20.07
CA ASN A 400 7.28 10.43 -19.14
C ASN A 400 6.17 10.41 -18.06
N LEU A 401 5.93 9.25 -17.44
CA LEU A 401 4.88 9.05 -16.45
C LEU A 401 5.44 8.60 -15.11
N VAL A 402 4.81 9.10 -14.05
CA VAL A 402 4.94 8.54 -12.69
C VAL A 402 3.61 7.92 -12.28
N TYR A 403 3.65 6.73 -11.73
CA TYR A 403 2.48 5.99 -11.25
C TYR A 403 2.42 6.07 -9.72
N LEU A 404 1.37 6.71 -9.23
CA LEU A 404 1.13 6.99 -7.83
C LEU A 404 0.14 5.97 -7.26
N PRO A 405 0.57 5.04 -6.39
CA PRO A 405 -0.34 4.13 -5.69
C PRO A 405 -0.96 4.86 -4.49
N THR A 406 -2.20 5.31 -4.62
CA THR A 406 -2.88 6.06 -3.58
C THR A 406 -3.56 5.16 -2.56
N GLY A 407 -3.45 5.52 -1.29
CA GLY A 407 -4.31 5.03 -0.21
C GLY A 407 -5.59 5.87 -0.11
N ASN A 408 -6.37 5.61 0.94
CA ASN A 408 -7.59 6.38 1.19
C ASN A 408 -7.28 7.74 1.85
N GLY A 409 -8.21 8.69 1.70
CA GLY A 409 -8.19 9.93 2.48
C GLY A 409 -8.79 9.72 3.88
N PRO A 410 -8.36 10.53 4.88
CA PRO A 410 -8.94 10.50 6.22
C PRO A 410 -10.45 10.81 6.26
N PRO A 411 -11.22 10.13 7.14
CA PRO A 411 -10.87 8.92 7.88
C PRO A 411 -10.90 7.68 7.01
N ASP A 412 -9.86 6.83 7.13
CA ASP A 412 -9.62 5.70 6.24
C ASP A 412 -10.72 4.61 6.33
N TYR A 413 -11.09 4.21 7.55
CA TYR A 413 -12.01 3.10 7.79
C TYR A 413 -13.50 3.41 7.54
N TRP A 414 -13.86 4.64 7.16
CA TRP A 414 -15.23 5.04 6.93
C TRP A 414 -15.40 5.89 5.67
N GLY A 415 -15.95 5.28 4.61
CA GLY A 415 -16.15 5.95 3.32
C GLY A 415 -17.36 6.90 3.26
N GLY A 416 -18.25 6.91 4.26
CA GLY A 416 -19.53 7.65 4.19
C GLY A 416 -19.40 9.17 4.13
N ASP A 417 -18.25 9.73 4.51
CA ASP A 417 -17.98 11.17 4.48
C ASP A 417 -17.04 11.57 3.33
N ARG A 418 -16.71 10.64 2.44
CA ARG A 418 -15.83 10.93 1.29
C ARG A 418 -16.59 11.76 0.26
N ASN A 419 -15.97 12.84 -0.18
CA ASN A 419 -16.45 13.59 -1.34
C ASN A 419 -16.05 12.87 -2.64
N GLU A 420 -16.55 13.35 -3.79
CA GLU A 420 -16.31 12.74 -5.10
C GLU A 420 -14.81 12.59 -5.43
N ALA A 421 -13.99 13.58 -5.08
CA ALA A 421 -12.55 13.53 -5.31
C ALA A 421 -11.86 12.47 -4.44
N LYS A 422 -12.17 12.40 -3.13
CA LYS A 422 -11.64 11.36 -2.24
C LYS A 422 -12.07 9.96 -2.69
N GLU A 423 -13.31 9.82 -3.13
CA GLU A 423 -13.84 8.56 -3.64
C GLU A 423 -13.13 8.11 -4.91
N LYS A 424 -12.95 9.01 -5.88
CA LYS A 424 -12.32 8.73 -7.18
C LYS A 424 -10.86 8.30 -7.05
N TYR A 425 -10.12 8.89 -6.12
CA TYR A 425 -8.68 8.69 -5.97
C TYR A 425 -8.27 7.83 -4.78
N GLY A 426 -9.22 7.35 -3.98
CA GLY A 426 -8.97 6.36 -2.94
C GLY A 426 -8.66 5.00 -3.53
N SER A 427 -7.73 4.25 -2.93
CA SER A 427 -7.32 2.90 -3.36
C SER A 427 -7.13 2.76 -4.87
N ALA A 428 -6.34 3.66 -5.46
CA ALA A 428 -6.19 3.80 -6.90
C ALA A 428 -4.73 3.81 -7.36
N ILE A 429 -4.54 3.64 -8.65
CA ILE A 429 -3.28 3.95 -9.35
C ILE A 429 -3.54 5.19 -10.20
N VAL A 430 -2.76 6.24 -9.98
CA VAL A 430 -2.87 7.49 -10.72
C VAL A 430 -1.60 7.70 -11.54
N ALA A 431 -1.74 7.83 -12.85
CA ALA A 431 -0.63 8.20 -13.72
C ALA A 431 -0.60 9.72 -13.90
N VAL A 432 0.53 10.32 -13.57
CA VAL A 432 0.80 11.75 -13.78
C VAL A 432 1.97 11.95 -14.71
N ASP A 433 1.90 13.00 -15.49
CA ASP A 433 3.03 13.48 -16.30
C ASP A 433 4.18 13.89 -15.38
N ALA A 434 5.34 13.31 -15.56
CA ALA A 434 6.48 13.51 -14.68
C ALA A 434 7.02 14.94 -14.69
N SER A 435 6.85 15.68 -15.78
CA SER A 435 7.35 17.04 -15.91
C SER A 435 6.40 18.10 -15.34
N THR A 436 5.10 17.81 -15.24
CA THR A 436 4.07 18.82 -14.93
C THR A 436 3.13 18.46 -13.79
N GLY A 437 3.13 17.20 -13.34
CA GLY A 437 2.18 16.69 -12.37
C GLY A 437 0.75 16.53 -12.91
N LYS A 438 0.53 16.80 -14.20
CA LYS A 438 -0.79 16.66 -14.85
C LYS A 438 -1.24 15.20 -14.84
N ARG A 439 -2.46 14.91 -14.34
CA ARG A 439 -3.02 13.57 -14.43
C ARG A 439 -3.28 13.18 -15.88
N LYS A 440 -2.83 12.00 -16.24
CA LYS A 440 -3.14 11.36 -17.53
C LYS A 440 -4.33 10.42 -17.43
N TRP A 441 -4.34 9.58 -16.40
CA TRP A 441 -5.44 8.65 -16.10
C TRP A 441 -5.45 8.25 -14.61
N VAL A 442 -6.55 7.69 -14.18
CA VAL A 442 -6.72 7.04 -12.88
C VAL A 442 -7.39 5.69 -13.08
N PHE A 443 -6.92 4.69 -12.34
CA PHE A 443 -7.53 3.37 -12.26
C PHE A 443 -7.77 3.02 -10.79
N GLN A 444 -9.01 3.00 -10.39
CA GLN A 444 -9.40 2.63 -9.03
C GLN A 444 -9.38 1.11 -8.90
N THR A 445 -8.65 0.59 -7.90
CA THR A 445 -8.51 -0.85 -7.67
C THR A 445 -9.63 -1.40 -6.82
N VAL A 446 -10.15 -0.60 -5.90
CA VAL A 446 -11.29 -0.92 -5.04
C VAL A 446 -12.27 0.25 -5.07
N HIS A 447 -13.51 -0.01 -5.46
CA HIS A 447 -14.58 0.97 -5.45
C HIS A 447 -15.30 0.95 -4.10
N HIS A 448 -15.55 2.11 -3.51
CA HIS A 448 -16.24 2.26 -2.22
C HIS A 448 -15.52 1.47 -1.09
N ASP A 449 -14.19 1.59 -1.08
CA ASP A 449 -13.33 0.93 -0.09
C ASP A 449 -13.55 1.44 1.34
#